data_e1f8f59f58b484532465f264c7b8db37
#
_entry.id   e1f8f59f58b484532465f264c7b8db37
#
_cell.length_a   1.000
_cell.length_b   1.000
_cell.length_c   1.000
_cell.angle_alpha   90.00
_cell.angle_beta   90.00
_cell.angle_gamma   90.00
#
_symmetry.space_group_name_H-M   'P 1'
#
loop_
_entity.id
_entity.type
_entity.pdbx_description
1 polymer ?
#
loop_
_entity_poly.entity_id
_entity_poly.type
_entity_poly.pdbx_seq_one_letter_code
_entity_poly.pdbx_strand_id
1 'polypeptide(L)'
;MTIAFYGEGCFKIQSGDSVILTDPIDAQVGLTPPRFKTDIILKTLTSLPILQFSILDSQSLIYGPGEYNIKDIDILGFGLTKESEGKFFKTIYLVKAEGINLCFLGHLSETLEPTILERLEEVDILFVPAGGRPFIEQKLLVKLIKQIEPKIVVPAFFKISGLKRKADDLKTFLEEFNHQNKIEPLEKLTIKKKDLAEIKKTKIVALKA
;
A
#
# COMPACT_ATOMS: atom_id res chain seq x y z
N MET A 1 11.72 -2.41 -11.45
CA MET A 1 10.53 -2.79 -10.65
C MET A 1 9.24 -2.56 -11.43
N THR A 2 8.24 -3.45 -11.28
CA THR A 2 6.91 -3.29 -11.89
C THR A 2 5.83 -3.50 -10.84
N ILE A 3 4.83 -2.61 -10.81
CA ILE A 3 3.74 -2.58 -9.84
C ILE A 3 2.41 -2.71 -10.58
N ALA A 4 1.57 -3.66 -10.20
CA ALA A 4 0.22 -3.87 -10.70
C ALA A 4 -0.78 -3.88 -9.54
N PHE A 5 -2.00 -3.40 -9.78
CA PHE A 5 -3.07 -3.27 -8.81
C PHE A 5 -4.19 -4.29 -9.09
N TYR A 6 -4.74 -4.87 -8.06
CA TYR A 6 -5.83 -5.86 -8.14
C TYR A 6 -7.09 -5.45 -7.35
N GLY A 7 -7.07 -4.21 -6.82
CA GLY A 7 -8.15 -3.68 -5.99
C GLY A 7 -7.85 -3.73 -4.50
N GLU A 8 -8.57 -2.94 -3.71
CA GLU A 8 -8.38 -2.74 -2.28
C GLU A 8 -6.93 -2.31 -1.97
N GLY A 9 -6.20 -3.01 -1.13
CA GLY A 9 -4.77 -2.84 -0.86
C GLY A 9 -3.89 -3.86 -1.58
N CYS A 10 -4.46 -4.58 -2.56
CA CYS A 10 -3.77 -5.69 -3.21
C CYS A 10 -2.92 -5.23 -4.40
N PHE A 11 -1.61 -5.19 -4.18
CA PHE A 11 -0.62 -4.87 -5.20
C PHE A 11 0.33 -6.04 -5.41
N LYS A 12 0.65 -6.31 -6.67
CA LYS A 12 1.79 -7.14 -7.06
C LYS A 12 2.98 -6.25 -7.34
N ILE A 13 4.07 -6.47 -6.64
CA ILE A 13 5.35 -5.80 -6.90
C ILE A 13 6.35 -6.83 -7.39
N GLN A 14 6.77 -6.70 -8.66
CA GLN A 14 7.83 -7.52 -9.23
C GLN A 14 9.15 -6.76 -9.07
N SER A 15 10.09 -7.33 -8.32
CA SER A 15 11.44 -6.82 -8.09
C SER A 15 12.44 -7.92 -8.44
N GLY A 16 13.14 -7.76 -9.56
CA GLY A 16 13.96 -8.84 -10.11
C GLY A 16 13.14 -10.12 -10.29
N ASP A 17 13.62 -11.23 -9.71
CA ASP A 17 12.93 -12.53 -9.73
C ASP A 17 11.93 -12.68 -8.60
N SER A 18 11.85 -11.73 -7.66
CA SER A 18 10.98 -11.80 -6.49
C SER A 18 9.62 -11.12 -6.74
N VAL A 19 8.56 -11.72 -6.22
CA VAL A 19 7.19 -11.21 -6.25
C VAL A 19 6.69 -10.96 -4.84
N ILE A 20 6.35 -9.69 -4.55
CA ILE A 20 5.67 -9.27 -3.33
C ILE A 20 4.19 -9.09 -3.64
N LEU A 21 3.31 -9.58 -2.78
CA LEU A 21 1.87 -9.35 -2.81
C LEU A 21 1.44 -8.69 -1.51
N THR A 22 0.78 -7.53 -1.59
CA THR A 22 0.21 -6.87 -0.42
C THR A 22 -1.28 -7.18 -0.30
N ASP A 23 -1.78 -7.28 0.92
CA ASP A 23 -3.21 -7.46 1.26
C ASP A 23 -3.99 -8.32 0.26
N PRO A 24 -3.66 -9.62 0.13
CA PRO A 24 -4.37 -10.51 -0.78
C PRO A 24 -5.87 -10.44 -0.59
N ILE A 25 -6.61 -10.21 -1.67
CA ILE A 25 -8.07 -10.09 -1.63
C ILE A 25 -8.73 -11.45 -1.51
N ASP A 26 -9.83 -11.50 -0.74
CA ASP A 26 -10.76 -12.61 -0.69
C ASP A 26 -11.84 -12.42 -1.76
N ALA A 27 -12.32 -13.51 -2.36
CA ALA A 27 -13.43 -13.48 -3.31
C ALA A 27 -14.73 -12.88 -2.73
N GLN A 28 -14.87 -12.87 -1.39
CA GLN A 28 -16.02 -12.28 -0.70
C GLN A 28 -16.11 -10.77 -0.89
N VAL A 29 -15.01 -10.07 -1.15
CA VAL A 29 -15.00 -8.62 -1.40
C VAL A 29 -15.62 -8.22 -2.75
N GLY A 30 -15.88 -9.22 -3.62
CA GLY A 30 -16.51 -9.04 -4.95
C GLY A 30 -15.51 -8.87 -6.08
N LEU A 31 -14.22 -8.96 -5.79
CA LEU A 31 -13.14 -8.88 -6.77
C LEU A 31 -12.54 -10.27 -7.04
N THR A 32 -11.86 -10.42 -8.17
CA THR A 32 -11.18 -11.67 -8.51
C THR A 32 -9.80 -11.73 -7.85
N PRO A 33 -9.55 -12.69 -6.94
CA PRO A 33 -8.21 -12.86 -6.36
C PRO A 33 -7.17 -13.17 -7.45
N PRO A 34 -6.00 -12.52 -7.40
CA PRO A 34 -4.95 -12.78 -8.39
C PRO A 34 -4.39 -14.20 -8.23
N ARG A 35 -3.99 -14.82 -9.36
CA ARG A 35 -3.45 -16.19 -9.40
C ARG A 35 -2.07 -16.18 -10.04
N PHE A 36 -1.02 -16.06 -9.22
CA PHE A 36 0.38 -16.17 -9.65
C PHE A 36 1.24 -16.63 -8.48
N LYS A 37 2.45 -17.08 -8.76
CA LYS A 37 3.42 -17.42 -7.72
C LYS A 37 3.86 -16.15 -7.01
N THR A 38 3.86 -16.18 -5.69
CA THR A 38 4.27 -15.08 -4.81
C THR A 38 5.38 -15.58 -3.89
N ASP A 39 6.39 -14.77 -3.63
CA ASP A 39 7.47 -15.07 -2.71
C ASP A 39 7.21 -14.49 -1.32
N ILE A 40 6.70 -13.26 -1.27
CA ILE A 40 6.45 -12.51 -0.03
C ILE A 40 5.02 -12.01 -0.02
N ILE A 41 4.30 -12.26 1.06
CA ILE A 41 2.96 -11.71 1.31
C ILE A 41 3.03 -10.75 2.49
N LEU A 42 2.58 -9.50 2.30
CA LEU A 42 2.46 -8.51 3.36
C LEU A 42 0.98 -8.27 3.68
N LYS A 43 0.61 -8.34 4.95
CA LYS A 43 -0.74 -8.01 5.43
C LYS A 43 -0.72 -6.78 6.31
N THR A 44 -1.35 -5.70 5.86
CA THR A 44 -1.45 -4.44 6.62
C THR A 44 -2.57 -4.48 7.67
N LEU A 45 -3.50 -5.42 7.55
CA LEU A 45 -4.54 -5.74 8.54
C LEU A 45 -4.53 -7.23 8.85
N THR A 46 -4.40 -7.57 10.12
CA THR A 46 -4.42 -8.97 10.59
C THR A 46 -5.51 -9.15 11.64
N SER A 47 -6.45 -10.06 11.39
CA SER A 47 -7.48 -10.45 12.34
C SER A 47 -6.93 -11.38 13.42
N LEU A 48 -7.48 -11.27 14.65
CA LEU A 48 -7.13 -12.13 15.77
C LEU A 48 -8.33 -13.04 16.13
N PRO A 49 -8.12 -14.31 16.55
CA PRO A 49 -6.85 -15.03 16.54
C PRO A 49 -6.30 -15.22 15.12
N ILE A 50 -4.98 -15.31 15.01
CA ILE A 50 -4.36 -15.58 13.70
C ILE A 50 -4.75 -17.01 13.30
N LEU A 51 -5.66 -17.11 12.34
CA LEU A 51 -6.00 -18.38 11.74
C LEU A 51 -4.83 -18.83 10.87
N GLN A 52 -4.51 -20.14 10.93
CA GLN A 52 -3.44 -20.69 10.09
C GLN A 52 -3.78 -20.46 8.62
N PHE A 53 -2.94 -19.69 7.95
CA PHE A 53 -3.00 -19.56 6.50
C PHE A 53 -2.30 -20.77 5.88
N SER A 54 -2.89 -21.33 4.84
CA SER A 54 -2.20 -22.32 4.00
C SER A 54 -1.08 -21.61 3.24
N ILE A 55 0.10 -21.53 3.85
CA ILE A 55 1.29 -20.99 3.21
C ILE A 55 1.89 -22.16 2.42
N LEU A 56 2.10 -21.94 1.13
CA LEU A 56 2.92 -22.86 0.34
C LEU A 56 4.36 -22.77 0.85
N ASP A 57 5.06 -23.90 0.93
CA ASP A 57 6.41 -24.04 1.52
C ASP A 57 7.47 -23.03 1.01
N SER A 58 7.18 -22.31 -0.08
CA SER A 58 8.07 -21.32 -0.71
C SER A 58 7.68 -19.86 -0.47
N GLN A 59 6.65 -19.58 0.32
CA GLN A 59 6.15 -18.22 0.56
C GLN A 59 6.47 -17.75 1.97
N SER A 60 6.82 -16.47 2.11
CA SER A 60 6.97 -15.79 3.41
C SER A 60 5.76 -14.91 3.66
N LEU A 61 5.01 -15.20 4.73
CA LEU A 61 3.88 -14.37 5.18
C LEU A 61 4.31 -13.46 6.32
N ILE A 62 4.21 -12.14 6.10
CA ILE A 62 4.50 -11.11 7.08
C ILE A 62 3.18 -10.41 7.43
N TYR A 63 2.82 -10.41 8.72
CA TYR A 63 1.53 -9.91 9.21
C TYR A 63 1.63 -9.11 10.51
N GLY A 64 2.76 -8.48 10.76
CA GLY A 64 2.95 -7.68 11.98
C GLY A 64 4.20 -6.80 11.93
N PRO A 65 4.43 -6.00 12.99
CA PRO A 65 5.63 -5.18 13.09
C PRO A 65 6.88 -6.06 13.22
N GLY A 66 8.01 -5.53 12.76
CA GLY A 66 9.31 -6.21 12.80
C GLY A 66 10.22 -5.81 11.67
N GLU A 67 11.42 -6.34 11.69
CA GLU A 67 12.43 -6.14 10.65
C GLU A 67 12.71 -7.48 9.98
N TYR A 68 12.61 -7.50 8.65
CA TYR A 68 12.76 -8.72 7.86
C TYR A 68 13.66 -8.45 6.67
N ASN A 69 14.51 -9.41 6.33
CA ASN A 69 15.26 -9.42 5.07
C ASN A 69 14.97 -10.74 4.35
N ILE A 70 14.39 -10.67 3.16
CA ILE A 70 14.00 -11.84 2.37
C ILE A 70 14.43 -11.59 0.92
N LYS A 71 15.36 -12.40 0.41
CA LYS A 71 15.85 -12.30 -0.98
C LYS A 71 16.32 -10.88 -1.33
N ASP A 72 17.14 -10.27 -0.46
CA ASP A 72 17.66 -8.91 -0.60
C ASP A 72 16.58 -7.79 -0.63
N ILE A 73 15.40 -8.10 -0.14
CA ILE A 73 14.32 -7.13 0.10
C ILE A 73 14.25 -6.87 1.60
N ASP A 74 14.53 -5.62 2.00
CA ASP A 74 14.38 -5.19 3.38
C ASP A 74 12.94 -4.75 3.63
N ILE A 75 12.34 -5.22 4.71
CA ILE A 75 10.97 -4.90 5.09
C ILE A 75 10.96 -4.49 6.55
N LEU A 76 10.42 -3.31 6.82
CA LEU A 76 10.23 -2.79 8.16
C LEU A 76 8.74 -2.57 8.41
N GLY A 77 8.19 -3.25 9.41
CA GLY A 77 6.80 -3.14 9.83
C GLY A 77 6.64 -2.28 11.08
N PHE A 78 5.75 -1.28 11.04
CA PHE A 78 5.37 -0.43 12.16
C PHE A 78 3.95 -0.76 12.60
N GLY A 79 3.80 -1.21 13.85
CA GLY A 79 2.48 -1.47 14.43
C GLY A 79 1.74 -0.18 14.78
N LEU A 80 0.49 -0.07 14.36
CA LEU A 80 -0.39 1.04 14.71
C LEU A 80 -1.15 0.71 15.99
N THR A 81 -0.51 0.85 17.15
CA THR A 81 -1.05 0.39 18.44
C THR A 81 -2.34 1.09 18.84
N LYS A 82 -2.50 2.38 18.55
CA LYS A 82 -3.71 3.15 18.84
C LYS A 82 -4.91 2.76 17.97
N GLU A 83 -4.64 2.20 16.79
CA GLU A 83 -5.66 1.77 15.84
C GLU A 83 -5.91 0.26 15.87
N SER A 84 -5.18 -0.46 16.73
CA SER A 84 -5.26 -1.91 16.83
C SER A 84 -6.11 -2.29 18.04
N GLU A 85 -7.22 -2.97 17.78
CA GLU A 85 -8.14 -3.46 18.81
C GLU A 85 -7.95 -4.96 19.03
N GLY A 86 -8.54 -5.53 20.10
CA GLY A 86 -8.39 -6.93 20.47
C GLY A 86 -8.84 -7.96 19.42
N LYS A 87 -9.47 -7.53 18.32
CA LYS A 87 -9.91 -8.38 17.21
C LYS A 87 -9.01 -8.31 15.97
N PHE A 88 -8.19 -7.29 15.87
CA PHE A 88 -7.25 -7.10 14.76
C PHE A 88 -6.11 -6.17 15.16
N PHE A 89 -5.04 -6.20 14.38
CA PHE A 89 -4.00 -5.18 14.43
C PHE A 89 -3.61 -4.72 13.03
N LYS A 90 -3.13 -3.49 12.96
CA LYS A 90 -2.72 -2.80 11.74
C LYS A 90 -1.22 -2.58 11.72
N THR A 91 -0.63 -2.69 10.55
CA THR A 91 0.81 -2.51 10.33
C THR A 91 1.04 -1.69 9.06
N ILE A 92 1.89 -0.69 9.15
CA ILE A 92 2.46 0.00 7.98
C ILE A 92 3.76 -0.71 7.61
N TYR A 93 4.03 -0.85 6.32
CA TYR A 93 5.27 -1.45 5.85
C TYR A 93 6.09 -0.47 5.02
N LEU A 94 7.36 -0.35 5.35
CA LEU A 94 8.39 0.24 4.52
C LEU A 94 9.20 -0.89 3.88
N VAL A 95 9.22 -0.94 2.56
CA VAL A 95 9.89 -2.00 1.77
C VAL A 95 10.96 -1.37 0.91
N LYS A 96 12.19 -1.83 1.04
CA LYS A 96 13.31 -1.40 0.21
C LYS A 96 13.70 -2.51 -0.76
N ALA A 97 13.57 -2.24 -2.06
CA ALA A 97 13.87 -3.18 -3.13
C ALA A 97 14.41 -2.42 -4.35
N GLU A 98 15.46 -2.90 -5.02
CA GLU A 98 16.14 -2.24 -6.15
C GLU A 98 16.57 -0.78 -5.83
N GLY A 99 16.86 -0.47 -4.56
CA GLY A 99 17.18 0.87 -4.10
C GLY A 99 15.99 1.84 -4.05
N ILE A 100 14.75 1.35 -4.21
CA ILE A 100 13.50 2.11 -4.15
C ILE A 100 12.82 1.84 -2.81
N ASN A 101 12.40 2.89 -2.10
CA ASN A 101 11.67 2.82 -0.85
C ASN A 101 10.16 2.92 -1.09
N LEU A 102 9.45 1.83 -0.87
CA LEU A 102 7.99 1.72 -0.98
C LEU A 102 7.38 1.79 0.43
N CYS A 103 6.38 2.63 0.64
CA CYS A 103 5.63 2.65 1.90
C CYS A 103 4.16 2.32 1.67
N PHE A 104 3.65 1.32 2.40
CA PHE A 104 2.25 0.89 2.37
C PHE A 104 1.56 1.35 3.63
N LEU A 105 0.73 2.41 3.56
CA LEU A 105 -0.08 2.88 4.70
C LEU A 105 -1.22 1.90 5.03
N GLY A 106 -1.63 1.08 4.06
CA GLY A 106 -2.62 0.03 4.25
C GLY A 106 -3.92 0.54 4.85
N HIS A 107 -4.32 -0.08 5.96
CA HIS A 107 -5.59 0.20 6.65
C HIS A 107 -5.50 1.36 7.66
N LEU A 108 -4.61 2.32 7.46
CA LEU A 108 -4.47 3.52 8.29
C LEU A 108 -5.82 4.25 8.42
N SER A 109 -6.25 4.57 9.64
CA SER A 109 -7.50 5.29 9.92
C SER A 109 -7.32 6.59 10.71
N GLU A 110 -6.13 6.81 11.29
CA GLU A 110 -5.78 8.02 12.03
C GLU A 110 -4.45 8.61 11.56
N THR A 111 -4.02 9.70 12.16
CA THR A 111 -2.71 10.31 11.89
C THR A 111 -1.59 9.48 12.50
N LEU A 112 -0.45 9.42 11.83
CA LEU A 112 0.72 8.70 12.31
C LEU A 112 1.33 9.34 13.56
N GLU A 113 1.89 8.51 14.43
CA GLU A 113 2.73 8.96 15.52
C GLU A 113 4.01 9.60 14.98
N PRO A 114 4.53 10.68 15.63
CA PRO A 114 5.76 11.35 15.17
C PRO A 114 6.93 10.41 14.99
N THR A 115 7.10 9.44 15.89
CA THR A 115 8.17 8.43 15.84
C THR A 115 8.12 7.52 14.61
N ILE A 116 6.92 7.27 14.09
CA ILE A 116 6.75 6.53 12.83
C ILE A 116 7.02 7.47 11.66
N LEU A 117 6.48 8.69 11.71
CA LEU A 117 6.62 9.66 10.63
C LEU A 117 8.09 10.01 10.34
N GLU A 118 8.92 10.19 11.37
CA GLU A 118 10.38 10.41 11.26
C GLU A 118 11.09 9.28 10.50
N ARG A 119 10.58 8.05 10.58
CA ARG A 119 11.14 6.88 9.89
C ARG A 119 10.71 6.78 8.41
N LEU A 120 9.80 7.66 7.95
CA LEU A 120 9.27 7.69 6.58
C LEU A 120 9.86 8.82 5.71
N GLU A 121 10.98 9.42 6.11
CA GLU A 121 11.58 10.59 5.43
C GLU A 121 12.09 10.32 4.00
N GLU A 122 12.40 9.08 3.65
CA GLU A 122 12.99 8.73 2.35
C GLU A 122 12.06 7.87 1.48
N VAL A 123 10.74 8.05 1.62
CA VAL A 123 9.78 7.28 0.82
C VAL A 123 9.77 7.76 -0.63
N ASP A 124 10.07 6.85 -1.56
CA ASP A 124 9.98 7.13 -2.99
C ASP A 124 8.53 6.97 -3.49
N ILE A 125 7.86 5.86 -3.11
CA ILE A 125 6.50 5.54 -3.56
C ILE A 125 5.62 5.26 -2.33
N LEU A 126 4.56 6.03 -2.17
CA LEU A 126 3.63 5.92 -1.06
C LEU A 126 2.27 5.38 -1.54
N PHE A 127 1.86 4.24 -1.01
CA PHE A 127 0.55 3.64 -1.25
C PHE A 127 -0.43 4.11 -0.16
N VAL A 128 -1.53 4.74 -0.57
CA VAL A 128 -2.41 5.48 0.34
C VAL A 128 -3.87 5.02 0.26
N PRO A 129 -4.61 4.97 1.38
CA PRO A 129 -6.02 4.61 1.39
C PRO A 129 -6.89 5.80 0.95
N ALA A 130 -7.23 5.86 -0.34
CA ALA A 130 -7.98 6.94 -0.97
C ALA A 130 -9.51 6.75 -1.00
N GLY A 131 -10.04 5.72 -0.35
CA GLY A 131 -11.46 5.31 -0.45
C GLY A 131 -12.38 5.84 0.65
N GLY A 132 -11.95 6.82 1.44
CA GLY A 132 -12.75 7.35 2.55
C GLY A 132 -12.93 6.35 3.69
N ARG A 133 -13.96 6.52 4.52
CA ARG A 133 -14.21 5.62 5.67
C ARG A 133 -14.29 4.15 5.25
N PRO A 134 -13.68 3.22 6.04
CA PRO A 134 -13.20 3.36 7.42
C PRO A 134 -11.73 3.80 7.55
N PHE A 135 -11.11 4.30 6.49
CA PHE A 135 -9.72 4.76 6.49
C PHE A 135 -9.61 6.21 6.97
N ILE A 136 -8.39 6.72 7.01
CA ILE A 136 -8.06 8.09 7.39
C ILE A 136 -8.87 9.11 6.56
N GLU A 137 -9.31 10.19 7.21
CA GLU A 137 -9.97 11.31 6.52
C GLU A 137 -9.08 11.90 5.43
N GLN A 138 -9.67 12.18 4.24
CA GLN A 138 -8.90 12.58 3.06
C GLN A 138 -8.06 13.85 3.28
N LYS A 139 -8.56 14.82 4.05
CA LYS A 139 -7.80 16.04 4.43
C LYS A 139 -6.56 15.71 5.25
N LEU A 140 -6.69 14.80 6.22
CA LEU A 140 -5.57 14.34 7.03
C LEU A 140 -4.57 13.53 6.20
N LEU A 141 -5.07 12.70 5.28
CA LEU A 141 -4.25 11.94 4.35
C LEU A 141 -3.42 12.86 3.46
N VAL A 142 -4.03 13.89 2.86
CA VAL A 142 -3.32 14.87 2.04
C VAL A 142 -2.26 15.63 2.84
N LYS A 143 -2.57 15.99 4.10
CA LYS A 143 -1.58 16.59 5.01
C LYS A 143 -0.41 15.66 5.28
N LEU A 144 -0.68 14.38 5.54
CA LEU A 144 0.34 13.35 5.76
C LEU A 144 1.23 13.17 4.52
N ILE A 145 0.64 13.09 3.32
CA ILE A 145 1.40 13.01 2.06
C ILE A 145 2.35 14.20 1.90
N LYS A 146 1.88 15.43 2.23
CA LYS A 146 2.71 16.63 2.18
C LYS A 146 3.82 16.67 3.24
N GLN A 147 3.70 15.92 4.33
CA GLN A 147 4.75 15.78 5.34
C GLN A 147 5.80 14.75 4.93
N ILE A 148 5.38 13.64 4.30
CA ILE A 148 6.29 12.58 3.83
C ILE A 148 7.02 13.00 2.54
N GLU A 149 6.40 13.83 1.70
CA GLU A 149 6.94 14.30 0.41
C GLU A 149 7.41 13.19 -0.54
N PRO A 150 6.63 12.11 -0.76
CA PRO A 150 7.05 11.03 -1.64
C PRO A 150 7.16 11.50 -3.09
N LYS A 151 7.95 10.81 -3.92
CA LYS A 151 8.03 11.09 -5.36
C LYS A 151 6.75 10.70 -6.08
N ILE A 152 6.16 9.56 -5.70
CA ILE A 152 4.94 9.02 -6.29
C ILE A 152 3.96 8.65 -5.19
N VAL A 153 2.69 9.00 -5.37
CA VAL A 153 1.56 8.54 -4.57
C VAL A 153 0.72 7.60 -5.41
N VAL A 154 0.46 6.39 -4.90
CA VAL A 154 -0.39 5.39 -5.53
C VAL A 154 -1.65 5.21 -4.68
N PRO A 155 -2.82 5.68 -5.13
CA PRO A 155 -4.08 5.48 -4.42
C PRO A 155 -4.50 4.01 -4.39
N ALA A 156 -5.09 3.59 -3.27
CA ALA A 156 -5.65 2.27 -3.01
C ALA A 156 -7.02 2.40 -2.33
N PHE A 157 -7.75 1.30 -2.18
CA PHE A 157 -9.01 1.21 -1.44
C PHE A 157 -10.17 2.10 -1.96
N PHE A 158 -10.01 2.79 -3.07
CA PHE A 158 -11.07 3.59 -3.69
C PHE A 158 -12.07 2.68 -4.43
N LYS A 159 -13.21 3.26 -4.79
CA LYS A 159 -14.29 2.56 -5.49
C LYS A 159 -13.86 2.07 -6.87
N ILE A 160 -14.02 0.77 -7.11
CA ILE A 160 -13.79 0.11 -8.38
C ILE A 160 -14.97 -0.81 -8.71
N SER A 161 -15.10 -1.18 -9.98
CA SER A 161 -16.17 -2.08 -10.42
C SER A 161 -16.07 -3.44 -9.74
N GLY A 162 -17.20 -3.99 -9.30
CA GLY A 162 -17.27 -5.29 -8.61
C GLY A 162 -17.06 -5.24 -7.10
N LEU A 163 -16.46 -4.17 -6.56
CA LEU A 163 -16.23 -4.04 -5.12
C LEU A 163 -17.57 -3.93 -4.36
N LYS A 164 -17.79 -4.82 -3.38
CA LYS A 164 -19.02 -4.83 -2.56
C LYS A 164 -19.02 -3.78 -1.45
N ARG A 165 -17.84 -3.44 -0.91
CA ARG A 165 -17.71 -2.42 0.13
C ARG A 165 -18.06 -1.04 -0.44
N LYS A 166 -18.71 -0.20 0.36
CA LYS A 166 -18.84 1.23 0.05
C LYS A 166 -17.45 1.89 0.13
N ALA A 167 -17.11 2.65 -0.88
CA ALA A 167 -15.87 3.40 -0.96
C ALA A 167 -16.11 4.68 -1.75
N ASP A 168 -15.35 5.72 -1.44
CA ASP A 168 -15.36 6.95 -2.20
C ASP A 168 -14.68 6.75 -3.56
N ASP A 169 -15.11 7.51 -4.54
CA ASP A 169 -14.46 7.52 -5.86
C ASP A 169 -13.06 8.15 -5.73
N LEU A 170 -12.13 7.71 -6.57
CA LEU A 170 -10.79 8.29 -6.65
C LEU A 170 -10.82 9.82 -6.85
N LYS A 171 -11.85 10.32 -7.53
CA LYS A 171 -12.07 11.76 -7.77
C LYS A 171 -12.11 12.55 -6.46
N THR A 172 -12.76 12.05 -5.41
CA THR A 172 -12.84 12.72 -4.09
C THR A 172 -11.45 12.96 -3.50
N PHE A 173 -10.55 11.97 -3.57
CA PHE A 173 -9.15 12.12 -3.14
C PHE A 173 -8.38 13.14 -4.00
N LEU A 174 -8.57 13.09 -5.32
CA LEU A 174 -7.90 14.02 -6.25
C LEU A 174 -8.32 15.47 -6.03
N GLU A 175 -9.60 15.72 -5.78
CA GLU A 175 -10.14 17.06 -5.45
C GLU A 175 -9.52 17.59 -4.14
N GLU A 176 -9.43 16.76 -3.11
CA GLU A 176 -8.81 17.15 -1.83
C GLU A 176 -7.31 17.41 -1.97
N PHE A 177 -6.64 16.68 -2.87
CA PHE A 177 -5.23 16.93 -3.21
C PHE A 177 -5.00 18.17 -4.07
N ASN A 178 -6.07 18.89 -4.47
CA ASN A 178 -6.07 19.97 -5.45
C ASN A 178 -5.50 19.57 -6.83
N HIS A 179 -5.70 18.31 -7.20
CA HIS A 179 -5.28 17.81 -8.51
C HIS A 179 -6.40 18.06 -9.53
N GLN A 180 -6.24 19.11 -10.36
CA GLN A 180 -7.28 19.54 -11.32
C GLN A 180 -7.31 18.72 -12.60
N ASN A 181 -6.23 18.02 -12.93
CA ASN A 181 -6.15 17.25 -14.16
C ASN A 181 -6.76 15.86 -14.01
N LYS A 182 -7.45 15.40 -15.04
CA LYS A 182 -7.92 14.02 -15.10
C LYS A 182 -6.71 13.08 -15.13
N ILE A 183 -6.67 12.12 -14.20
CA ILE A 183 -5.65 11.06 -14.21
C ILE A 183 -6.22 9.89 -15.01
N GLU A 184 -5.50 9.45 -16.02
CA GLU A 184 -5.78 8.20 -16.71
C GLU A 184 -5.06 7.06 -15.98
N PRO A 185 -5.81 6.09 -15.41
CA PRO A 185 -5.19 4.97 -14.72
C PRO A 185 -4.36 4.11 -15.66
N LEU A 186 -3.15 3.75 -15.21
CA LEU A 186 -2.24 2.87 -15.92
C LEU A 186 -2.57 1.40 -15.64
N GLU A 187 -2.32 0.50 -16.59
CA GLU A 187 -2.40 -0.94 -16.37
C GLU A 187 -1.35 -1.42 -15.35
N LYS A 188 -0.17 -0.82 -15.39
CA LYS A 188 0.95 -1.08 -14.47
C LYS A 188 1.89 0.11 -14.41
N LEU A 189 2.57 0.29 -13.28
CA LEU A 189 3.66 1.24 -13.13
C LEU A 189 4.99 0.49 -13.26
N THR A 190 5.78 0.82 -14.27
CA THR A 190 7.17 0.35 -14.40
C THR A 190 8.10 1.50 -14.08
N ILE A 191 9.01 1.32 -13.12
CA ILE A 191 9.85 2.38 -12.59
C ILE A 191 11.25 1.85 -12.25
N LYS A 192 12.27 2.66 -12.49
CA LYS A 192 13.66 2.44 -12.06
C LYS A 192 14.08 3.57 -11.11
N LYS A 193 15.06 3.32 -10.26
CA LYS A 193 15.54 4.34 -9.30
C LYS A 193 15.94 5.65 -9.98
N LYS A 194 16.58 5.58 -11.15
CA LYS A 194 16.96 6.77 -11.94
C LYS A 194 15.77 7.64 -12.35
N ASP A 195 14.62 7.02 -12.66
CA ASP A 195 13.42 7.73 -13.13
C ASP A 195 12.82 8.57 -11.98
N LEU A 196 12.97 8.11 -10.72
CA LEU A 196 12.53 8.82 -9.53
C LEU A 196 13.34 10.09 -9.26
N ALA A 197 14.62 10.10 -9.62
CA ALA A 197 15.49 11.27 -9.46
C ALA A 197 15.04 12.48 -10.31
N GLU A 198 14.34 12.22 -11.43
CA GLU A 198 13.82 13.26 -12.32
C GLU A 198 12.52 13.89 -11.79
N ILE A 199 11.85 13.25 -10.81
CA ILE A 199 10.60 13.72 -10.26
C ILE A 199 10.87 14.81 -9.22
N LYS A 200 10.59 16.06 -9.59
CA LYS A 200 10.80 17.25 -8.72
C LYS A 200 9.61 17.54 -7.78
N LYS A 201 8.41 17.07 -8.14
CA LYS A 201 7.18 17.27 -7.35
C LYS A 201 6.43 15.96 -7.26
N THR A 202 5.80 15.71 -6.13
CA THR A 202 4.96 14.52 -5.94
C THR A 202 3.98 14.34 -7.10
N LYS A 203 3.98 13.14 -7.70
CA LYS A 203 3.04 12.73 -8.75
C LYS A 203 2.05 11.72 -8.21
N ILE A 204 0.78 11.85 -8.58
CA ILE A 204 -0.23 10.83 -8.31
C ILE A 204 -0.29 9.90 -9.52
N VAL A 205 -0.18 8.59 -9.29
CA VAL A 205 -0.27 7.55 -10.32
C VAL A 205 -1.38 6.60 -9.92
N ALA A 206 -2.51 6.65 -10.61
CA ALA A 206 -3.59 5.69 -10.44
C ALA A 206 -3.33 4.45 -11.29
N LEU A 207 -3.67 3.27 -10.75
CA LEU A 207 -3.58 2.00 -11.46
C LEU A 207 -4.98 1.40 -11.66
N LYS A 208 -5.15 0.65 -12.75
CA LYS A 208 -6.36 -0.15 -13.00
C LYS A 208 -6.28 -1.45 -12.21
N ALA A 209 -7.44 -1.89 -11.67
CA ALA A 209 -7.61 -3.19 -11.02
C ALA A 209 -8.09 -4.24 -12.01
#